data_3c02915f8ac4fac88ccdeed66e3eb25e
#
_entry.id   3c02915f8ac4fac88ccdeed66e3eb25e
#
_cell.length_a   1.000
_cell.length_b   1.000
_cell.length_c   1.000
_cell.angle_alpha   90.00
_cell.angle_beta   90.00
_cell.angle_gamma   90.00
#
_symmetry.space_group_name_H-M   'P 1'
#
loop_
_entity.id
_entity.type
_entity.pdbx_description
1 polymer ?
#
loop_
_entity_poly.entity_id
_entity_poly.type
_entity_poly.pdbx_seq_one_letter_code
_entity_poly.pdbx_strand_id
1 'polypeptide(L)'
;MTIDINKRSGGSTELPVAECIDGHMSTWRVRTDFQPVLDEQEKQTGVSFIEKEYPYKPSMQEVKDFVYGVINMQTDEKILTGFVWNNKPVWLSEENQKNFSEAQRVAQMTDGASLPVKFKLGEDENGNPIYHTFTTLNAITQFYTSAVAYINQCLNDGWEEKDNFDFTPYEMILTPVTNNE
;
A
#
# COMPACT_ATOMS: atom_id res chain seq x y z
N MET A 1 -8.84 -10.98 -6.41
CA MET A 1 -8.25 -10.98 -7.77
C MET A 1 -6.81 -10.54 -7.61
N THR A 2 -5.85 -11.46 -7.75
CA THR A 2 -4.42 -11.14 -7.60
C THR A 2 -4.01 -10.37 -8.85
N ILE A 3 -3.69 -9.09 -8.72
CA ILE A 3 -3.14 -8.31 -9.81
C ILE A 3 -1.68 -8.75 -9.94
N ASP A 4 -1.29 -9.26 -11.11
CA ASP A 4 0.11 -9.61 -11.40
C ASP A 4 0.89 -8.30 -11.59
N ILE A 5 1.48 -7.83 -10.49
CA ILE A 5 2.18 -6.55 -10.40
C ILE A 5 3.68 -6.83 -10.34
N ASN A 6 4.40 -6.38 -11.35
CA ASN A 6 5.85 -6.51 -11.42
C ASN A 6 6.51 -5.17 -11.05
N LYS A 7 7.19 -5.13 -9.89
CA LYS A 7 8.08 -4.01 -9.57
C LYS A 7 9.34 -4.13 -10.43
N ARG A 8 9.62 -3.11 -11.24
CA ARG A 8 10.77 -3.07 -12.13
C ARG A 8 11.58 -1.79 -11.92
N SER A 9 12.81 -1.78 -12.41
CA SER A 9 13.64 -0.58 -12.48
C SER A 9 14.25 -0.44 -13.86
N GLY A 10 14.41 0.79 -14.33
CA GLY A 10 15.01 1.12 -15.60
C GLY A 10 16.13 2.15 -15.46
N GLY A 11 17.15 2.07 -16.30
CA GLY A 11 18.26 3.03 -16.35
C GLY A 11 17.90 4.38 -17.00
N SER A 12 16.69 4.52 -17.55
CA SER A 12 16.17 5.81 -18.05
C SER A 12 15.50 6.57 -16.92
N THR A 13 15.71 7.89 -16.88
CA THR A 13 15.03 8.78 -15.94
C THR A 13 13.66 9.22 -16.44
N GLU A 14 13.36 8.96 -17.71
CA GLU A 14 12.08 9.28 -18.35
C GLU A 14 11.56 8.05 -19.09
N LEU A 15 10.50 7.46 -18.58
CA LEU A 15 9.76 6.37 -19.20
C LEU A 15 8.29 6.78 -19.39
N PRO A 16 7.66 6.41 -20.52
CA PRO A 16 6.25 6.69 -20.73
C PRO A 16 5.40 5.88 -19.75
N VAL A 17 4.29 6.46 -19.31
CA VAL A 17 3.30 5.80 -18.44
C VAL A 17 2.59 4.64 -19.14
N ALA A 18 2.50 4.68 -20.47
CA ALA A 18 2.00 3.59 -21.30
C ALA A 18 2.74 3.56 -22.65
N GLU A 19 3.00 2.38 -23.18
CA GLU A 19 3.62 2.20 -24.51
C GLU A 19 3.20 0.88 -25.14
N CYS A 20 3.17 0.85 -26.48
CA CYS A 20 3.10 -0.37 -27.27
C CYS A 20 4.53 -0.90 -27.48
N ILE A 21 4.78 -2.15 -27.12
CA ILE A 21 6.12 -2.74 -27.13
C ILE A 21 6.40 -3.66 -28.33
N ASP A 22 5.41 -3.89 -29.17
CA ASP A 22 5.57 -4.69 -30.38
C ASP A 22 5.11 -3.94 -31.65
N GLY A 23 5.69 -4.34 -32.80
CA GLY A 23 5.38 -3.74 -34.09
C GLY A 23 3.97 -4.03 -34.62
N HIS A 24 3.21 -4.91 -33.96
CA HIS A 24 1.85 -5.27 -34.32
C HIS A 24 0.79 -4.55 -33.49
N MET A 25 1.22 -3.68 -32.55
CA MET A 25 0.39 -2.89 -31.65
C MET A 25 -0.55 -3.76 -30.78
N SER A 26 -0.15 -5.00 -30.49
CA SER A 26 -0.94 -5.95 -29.71
C SER A 26 -0.53 -6.01 -28.24
N THR A 27 0.76 -5.76 -27.92
CA THR A 27 1.26 -5.85 -26.56
C THR A 27 1.57 -4.47 -26.00
N TRP A 28 0.96 -4.14 -24.88
CA TRP A 28 1.09 -2.87 -24.21
C TRP A 28 1.64 -3.01 -22.80
N ARG A 29 2.40 -2.02 -22.37
CA ARG A 29 2.83 -1.85 -20.98
C ARG A 29 2.21 -0.59 -20.41
N VAL A 30 1.72 -0.70 -19.18
CA VAL A 30 1.23 0.42 -18.37
C VAL A 30 2.03 0.45 -17.09
N ARG A 31 2.52 1.63 -16.72
CA ARG A 31 3.39 1.86 -15.55
C ARG A 31 2.78 2.90 -14.63
N THR A 32 3.00 2.72 -13.35
CA THR A 32 2.63 3.67 -12.29
C THR A 32 3.65 3.62 -11.16
N ASP A 33 3.50 4.47 -10.14
CA ASP A 33 4.37 4.51 -8.95
C ASP A 33 5.85 4.68 -9.32
N PHE A 34 6.14 5.74 -10.10
CA PHE A 34 7.51 6.07 -10.47
C PHE A 34 8.27 6.65 -9.29
N GLN A 35 9.35 5.98 -8.87
CA GLN A 35 10.22 6.42 -7.81
C GLN A 35 11.66 6.59 -8.33
N PRO A 36 12.38 7.67 -7.97
CA PRO A 36 13.76 7.84 -8.38
C PRO A 36 14.64 6.75 -7.76
N VAL A 37 15.54 6.19 -8.55
CA VAL A 37 16.64 5.34 -8.08
C VAL A 37 17.87 6.22 -7.94
N LEU A 38 18.37 6.35 -6.71
CA LEU A 38 19.53 7.19 -6.39
C LEU A 38 20.78 6.33 -6.18
N ASP A 39 21.96 6.85 -6.55
CA ASP A 39 23.25 6.27 -6.18
C ASP A 39 23.69 6.71 -4.77
N GLU A 40 24.88 6.26 -4.36
CA GLU A 40 25.48 6.61 -3.05
C GLU A 40 25.75 8.14 -2.87
N GLN A 41 25.69 8.91 -3.96
CA GLN A 41 25.88 10.36 -3.98
C GLN A 41 24.56 11.12 -4.11
N GLU A 42 23.41 10.44 -3.91
CA GLU A 42 22.05 10.96 -4.05
C GLU A 42 21.71 11.45 -5.49
N LYS A 43 22.49 11.03 -6.49
CA LYS A 43 22.24 11.35 -7.89
C LYS A 43 21.26 10.32 -8.48
N GLN A 44 20.26 10.79 -9.19
CA GLN A 44 19.30 9.91 -9.87
C GLN A 44 19.99 9.16 -11.03
N THR A 45 19.94 7.83 -10.99
CA THR A 45 20.49 6.91 -11.99
C THR A 45 19.43 6.18 -12.78
N GLY A 46 18.17 6.30 -12.37
CA GLY A 46 17.04 5.66 -13.03
C GLY A 46 15.74 5.89 -12.30
N VAL A 47 14.74 5.11 -12.64
CA VAL A 47 13.45 5.06 -11.97
C VAL A 47 13.04 3.62 -11.67
N SER A 48 12.41 3.40 -10.53
CA SER A 48 11.63 2.18 -10.26
C SER A 48 10.15 2.48 -10.49
N PHE A 49 9.39 1.47 -10.87
CA PHE A 49 7.98 1.61 -11.20
C PHE A 49 7.27 0.27 -11.02
N ILE A 50 5.95 0.31 -10.97
CA ILE A 50 5.10 -0.87 -11.04
C ILE A 50 4.52 -0.96 -12.45
N GLU A 51 4.65 -2.13 -13.09
CA GLU A 51 4.28 -2.34 -14.48
C GLU A 51 3.30 -3.50 -14.63
N LYS A 52 2.35 -3.34 -15.55
CA LYS A 52 1.46 -4.39 -16.02
C LYS A 52 1.48 -4.49 -17.54
N GLU A 53 1.60 -5.71 -18.06
CA GLU A 53 1.49 -5.99 -19.49
C GLU A 53 0.06 -6.40 -19.86
N TYR A 54 -0.37 -5.94 -21.05
CA TYR A 54 -1.65 -6.26 -21.66
C TYR A 54 -1.41 -6.82 -23.06
N PRO A 55 -2.06 -7.91 -23.47
CA PRO A 55 -1.95 -8.47 -24.83
C PRO A 55 -2.78 -7.68 -25.86
N TYR A 56 -3.19 -6.48 -25.54
CA TYR A 56 -3.98 -5.55 -26.35
C TYR A 56 -3.83 -4.13 -25.79
N LYS A 57 -4.32 -3.13 -26.53
CA LYS A 57 -4.38 -1.73 -26.04
C LYS A 57 -5.41 -1.64 -24.91
N PRO A 58 -5.00 -1.36 -23.66
CA PRO A 58 -5.94 -1.30 -22.54
C PRO A 58 -6.88 -0.09 -22.67
N SER A 59 -8.08 -0.25 -22.15
CA SER A 59 -9.02 0.84 -21.95
C SER A 59 -8.60 1.70 -20.75
N MET A 60 -9.08 2.94 -20.69
CA MET A 60 -8.85 3.81 -19.53
C MET A 60 -9.42 3.23 -18.23
N GLN A 61 -10.51 2.44 -18.31
CA GLN A 61 -11.03 1.77 -17.13
C GLN A 61 -10.05 0.73 -16.59
N GLU A 62 -9.45 -0.09 -17.46
CA GLU A 62 -8.43 -1.09 -17.06
C GLU A 62 -7.18 -0.43 -16.48
N VAL A 63 -6.79 0.75 -17.00
CA VAL A 63 -5.69 1.54 -16.43
C VAL A 63 -6.06 2.06 -15.03
N LYS A 64 -7.26 2.60 -14.84
CA LYS A 64 -7.75 3.04 -13.53
C LYS A 64 -7.80 1.90 -12.52
N ASP A 65 -8.32 0.75 -12.93
CA ASP A 65 -8.38 -0.45 -12.08
C ASP A 65 -6.98 -0.93 -11.67
N PHE A 66 -6.00 -0.85 -12.57
CA PHE A 66 -4.60 -1.17 -12.28
C PHE A 66 -3.99 -0.19 -11.28
N VAL A 67 -4.07 1.11 -11.54
CA VAL A 67 -3.52 2.16 -10.66
C VAL A 67 -4.16 2.08 -9.27
N TYR A 68 -5.47 1.98 -9.19
CA TYR A 68 -6.18 1.84 -7.92
C TYR A 68 -5.84 0.56 -7.18
N GLY A 69 -5.56 -0.51 -7.92
CA GLY A 69 -5.04 -1.76 -7.35
C GLY A 69 -3.67 -1.58 -6.70
N VAL A 70 -2.78 -0.79 -7.32
CA VAL A 70 -1.46 -0.47 -6.75
C VAL A 70 -1.60 0.37 -5.50
N ILE A 71 -2.43 1.42 -5.50
CA ILE A 71 -2.68 2.25 -4.31
C ILE A 71 -3.26 1.41 -3.17
N ASN A 72 -4.23 0.50 -3.45
CA ASN A 72 -4.76 -0.40 -2.45
C ASN A 72 -3.69 -1.28 -1.83
N MET A 73 -2.85 -1.91 -2.66
CA MET A 73 -1.75 -2.76 -2.20
C MET A 73 -0.79 -2.00 -1.27
N GLN A 74 -0.43 -0.77 -1.64
CA GLN A 74 0.44 0.07 -0.82
C GLN A 74 -0.23 0.50 0.50
N THR A 75 -1.53 0.79 0.47
CA THR A 75 -2.33 1.10 1.66
C THR A 75 -2.37 -0.10 2.61
N ASP A 76 -2.64 -1.30 2.08
CA ASP A 76 -2.69 -2.53 2.86
C ASP A 76 -1.32 -2.85 3.49
N GLU A 77 -0.21 -2.62 2.76
CA GLU A 77 1.14 -2.80 3.28
C GLU A 77 1.47 -1.79 4.39
N LYS A 78 1.10 -0.52 4.22
CA LYS A 78 1.23 0.50 5.27
C LYS A 78 0.46 0.10 6.53
N ILE A 79 -0.78 -0.37 6.39
CA ILE A 79 -1.58 -0.85 7.52
C ILE A 79 -0.88 -2.03 8.18
N LEU A 80 -0.43 -3.01 7.40
CA LEU A 80 0.17 -4.24 7.94
C LEU A 80 1.44 -3.97 8.75
N THR A 81 2.33 -3.10 8.26
CA THR A 81 3.71 -3.01 8.76
C THR A 81 4.09 -1.65 9.36
N GLY A 82 3.31 -0.60 9.11
CA GLY A 82 3.71 0.77 9.43
C GLY A 82 3.32 1.26 10.82
N PHE A 83 2.48 0.53 11.57
CA PHE A 83 2.06 0.97 12.90
C PHE A 83 3.16 0.72 13.94
N VAL A 84 3.45 1.75 14.75
CA VAL A 84 4.42 1.67 15.84
C VAL A 84 3.74 2.02 17.17
N TRP A 85 3.89 1.17 18.18
CA TRP A 85 3.42 1.38 19.54
C TRP A 85 4.56 1.32 20.54
N ASN A 86 4.78 2.42 21.29
CA ASN A 86 5.88 2.51 22.28
C ASN A 86 7.23 2.09 21.68
N ASN A 87 7.57 2.61 20.50
CA ASN A 87 8.79 2.30 19.74
C ASN A 87 8.92 0.81 19.33
N LYS A 88 7.82 0.08 19.27
CA LYS A 88 7.76 -1.30 18.80
C LYS A 88 6.93 -1.39 17.53
N PRO A 89 7.43 -2.04 16.47
CA PRO A 89 6.61 -2.32 15.31
C PRO A 89 5.46 -3.25 15.69
N VAL A 90 4.30 -3.01 15.10
CA VAL A 90 3.08 -3.80 15.33
C VAL A 90 2.51 -4.22 13.99
N TRP A 91 2.38 -5.50 13.75
CA TRP A 91 1.70 -6.02 12.58
C TRP A 91 0.17 -5.93 12.76
N LEU A 92 -0.48 -5.16 11.91
CA LEU A 92 -1.92 -5.01 11.90
C LEU A 92 -2.57 -5.91 10.82
N SER A 93 -2.19 -7.20 10.78
CA SER A 93 -2.92 -8.19 9.97
C SER A 93 -4.38 -8.28 10.43
N GLU A 94 -5.28 -8.73 9.55
CA GLU A 94 -6.71 -8.90 9.88
C GLU A 94 -6.91 -9.75 11.14
N GLU A 95 -6.12 -10.83 11.30
CA GLU A 95 -6.15 -11.68 12.48
C GLU A 95 -5.75 -10.91 13.75
N ASN A 96 -4.65 -10.14 13.69
CA ASN A 96 -4.20 -9.35 14.83
C ASN A 96 -5.20 -8.25 15.18
N GLN A 97 -5.75 -7.54 14.19
CA GLN A 97 -6.79 -6.52 14.41
C GLN A 97 -8.00 -7.12 15.13
N LYS A 98 -8.46 -8.29 14.71
CA LYS A 98 -9.56 -9.02 15.35
C LYS A 98 -9.22 -9.43 16.78
N ASN A 99 -8.02 -9.98 17.03
CA ASN A 99 -7.57 -10.40 18.34
C ASN A 99 -7.43 -9.20 19.31
N PHE A 100 -6.89 -8.07 18.83
CA PHE A 100 -6.78 -6.84 19.63
C PHE A 100 -8.15 -6.27 19.98
N SER A 101 -9.06 -6.22 19.00
CA SER A 101 -10.44 -5.76 19.20
C SER A 101 -11.18 -6.61 20.24
N GLU A 102 -11.09 -7.93 20.11
CA GLU A 102 -11.76 -8.85 21.03
C GLU A 102 -11.21 -8.74 22.46
N ALA A 103 -9.89 -8.70 22.61
CA ALA A 103 -9.28 -8.56 23.93
C ALA A 103 -9.61 -7.22 24.59
N GLN A 104 -9.64 -6.12 23.84
CA GLN A 104 -10.05 -4.81 24.33
C GLN A 104 -11.52 -4.84 24.76
N ARG A 105 -12.41 -5.43 23.91
CA ARG A 105 -13.83 -5.57 24.21
C ARG A 105 -14.07 -6.38 25.50
N VAL A 106 -13.41 -7.52 25.66
CA VAL A 106 -13.53 -8.36 26.86
C VAL A 106 -12.99 -7.64 28.10
N ALA A 107 -11.84 -6.96 27.99
CA ALA A 107 -11.29 -6.18 29.08
C ALA A 107 -12.26 -5.07 29.54
N GLN A 108 -12.92 -4.41 28.59
CA GLN A 108 -13.92 -3.37 28.88
C GLN A 108 -15.17 -3.96 29.58
N MET A 109 -15.70 -5.09 29.09
CA MET A 109 -16.87 -5.75 29.64
C MET A 109 -16.64 -6.27 31.07
N THR A 110 -15.39 -6.61 31.41
CA THR A 110 -15.03 -7.18 32.72
C THR A 110 -14.38 -6.17 33.66
N ASP A 111 -14.38 -4.88 33.29
CA ASP A 111 -13.69 -3.79 34.01
C ASP A 111 -12.22 -4.16 34.34
N GLY A 112 -11.54 -4.78 33.36
CA GLY A 112 -10.15 -5.19 33.46
C GLY A 112 -9.90 -6.54 34.13
N ALA A 113 -10.92 -7.26 34.60
CA ALA A 113 -10.70 -8.56 35.28
C ALA A 113 -10.16 -9.65 34.37
N SER A 114 -10.26 -9.50 33.05
CA SER A 114 -9.66 -10.43 32.07
C SER A 114 -8.15 -10.19 31.81
N LEU A 115 -7.57 -9.16 32.39
CA LEU A 115 -6.15 -8.84 32.26
C LEU A 115 -5.33 -9.56 33.34
N PRO A 116 -4.03 -9.86 33.08
CA PRO A 116 -3.25 -9.41 31.93
C PRO A 116 -3.47 -10.25 30.65
N VAL A 117 -3.29 -9.61 29.48
CA VAL A 117 -3.26 -10.29 28.18
C VAL A 117 -1.93 -10.01 27.47
N LYS A 118 -1.34 -11.05 26.84
CA LYS A 118 -0.06 -10.96 26.12
C LYS A 118 -0.28 -11.17 24.63
N PHE A 119 0.27 -10.26 23.82
CA PHE A 119 0.29 -10.36 22.36
C PHE A 119 1.72 -10.45 21.81
N LYS A 120 1.89 -11.17 20.69
CA LYS A 120 2.98 -10.96 19.77
C LYS A 120 2.60 -9.78 18.88
N LEU A 121 3.37 -8.68 18.97
CA LEU A 121 3.09 -7.46 18.19
C LEU A 121 3.67 -7.54 16.78
N GLY A 122 4.84 -8.15 16.62
CA GLY A 122 5.59 -8.24 15.37
C GLY A 122 6.92 -8.94 15.61
N GLU A 123 7.91 -8.58 14.80
CA GLU A 123 9.29 -9.05 14.90
C GLU A 123 10.27 -7.87 14.84
N ASP A 124 11.42 -8.03 15.47
CA ASP A 124 12.52 -7.08 15.37
C ASP A 124 13.30 -7.25 14.05
N GLU A 125 14.33 -6.42 13.83
CA GLU A 125 15.18 -6.45 12.63
C GLU A 125 15.92 -7.80 12.44
N ASN A 126 16.02 -8.61 13.48
CA ASN A 126 16.66 -9.93 13.46
C ASN A 126 15.63 -11.07 13.32
N GLY A 127 14.35 -10.75 13.18
CA GLY A 127 13.25 -11.72 13.10
C GLY A 127 12.83 -12.29 14.45
N ASN A 128 13.26 -11.71 15.59
CA ASN A 128 12.82 -12.18 16.89
C ASN A 128 11.44 -11.62 17.24
N PRO A 129 10.56 -12.42 17.85
CA PRO A 129 9.21 -12.00 18.18
C PRO A 129 9.19 -10.91 19.25
N ILE A 130 8.46 -9.84 18.99
CA ILE A 130 8.22 -8.74 19.93
C ILE A 130 6.91 -9.04 20.66
N TYR A 131 7.00 -9.20 21.99
CA TYR A 131 5.83 -9.38 22.84
C TYR A 131 5.52 -8.15 23.67
N HIS A 132 4.23 -7.95 23.96
CA HIS A 132 3.76 -6.97 24.93
C HIS A 132 2.63 -7.56 25.80
N THR A 133 2.65 -7.25 27.10
CA THR A 133 1.61 -7.66 28.04
C THR A 133 0.86 -6.43 28.53
N PHE A 134 -0.43 -6.39 28.23
CA PHE A 134 -1.33 -5.35 28.74
C PHE A 134 -1.86 -5.76 30.09
N THR A 135 -1.60 -4.94 31.11
CA THR A 135 -1.97 -5.21 32.50
C THR A 135 -3.11 -4.33 33.01
N THR A 136 -3.48 -3.30 32.27
CA THR A 136 -4.54 -2.37 32.64
C THR A 136 -5.50 -2.11 31.48
N LEU A 137 -6.78 -1.87 31.80
CA LEU A 137 -7.82 -1.50 30.83
C LEU A 137 -7.42 -0.25 30.05
N ASN A 138 -6.86 0.76 30.71
CA ASN A 138 -6.43 1.99 30.05
C ASN A 138 -5.34 1.73 29.00
N ALA A 139 -4.35 0.89 29.29
CA ALA A 139 -3.24 0.62 28.35
C ALA A 139 -3.72 -0.12 27.09
N ILE A 140 -4.57 -1.15 27.22
CA ILE A 140 -5.10 -1.87 26.06
C ILE A 140 -6.07 -1.01 25.26
N THR A 141 -6.84 -0.13 25.92
CA THR A 141 -7.75 0.80 25.24
C THR A 141 -6.98 1.85 24.45
N GLN A 142 -5.94 2.45 25.02
CA GLN A 142 -5.08 3.40 24.29
C GLN A 142 -4.39 2.74 23.09
N PHE A 143 -3.85 1.54 23.26
CA PHE A 143 -3.26 0.77 22.16
C PHE A 143 -4.25 0.56 21.03
N TYR A 144 -5.42 -0.01 21.33
CA TYR A 144 -6.44 -0.31 20.34
C TYR A 144 -6.95 0.96 19.63
N THR A 145 -7.21 2.02 20.38
CA THR A 145 -7.67 3.30 19.80
C THR A 145 -6.62 3.89 18.85
N SER A 146 -5.34 3.82 19.23
CA SER A 146 -4.25 4.29 18.36
C SER A 146 -4.11 3.45 17.10
N ALA A 147 -4.26 2.12 17.20
CA ALA A 147 -4.24 1.22 16.05
C ALA A 147 -5.39 1.52 15.06
N VAL A 148 -6.61 1.71 15.58
CA VAL A 148 -7.77 2.07 14.75
C VAL A 148 -7.60 3.44 14.10
N ALA A 149 -7.08 4.43 14.83
CA ALA A 149 -6.80 5.76 14.28
C ALA A 149 -5.77 5.69 13.15
N TYR A 150 -4.71 4.90 13.32
CA TYR A 150 -3.69 4.68 12.29
C TYR A 150 -4.28 4.01 11.03
N ILE A 151 -5.08 2.95 11.18
CA ILE A 151 -5.75 2.27 10.06
C ILE A 151 -6.62 3.26 9.29
N ASN A 152 -7.45 4.04 10.00
CA ASN A 152 -8.31 5.04 9.36
C ASN A 152 -7.52 6.11 8.62
N GLN A 153 -6.37 6.54 9.16
CA GLN A 153 -5.49 7.48 8.47
C GLN A 153 -4.95 6.88 7.16
N CYS A 154 -4.44 5.64 7.19
CA CYS A 154 -3.95 4.97 5.98
C CYS A 154 -5.05 4.84 4.90
N LEU A 155 -6.28 4.50 5.30
CA LEU A 155 -7.41 4.39 4.37
C LEU A 155 -7.78 5.75 3.77
N ASN A 156 -7.84 6.80 4.59
CA ASN A 156 -8.11 8.16 4.12
C ASN A 156 -7.05 8.65 3.14
N ASP A 157 -5.76 8.44 3.46
CA ASP A 157 -4.64 8.80 2.58
C ASP A 157 -4.75 8.07 1.23
N GLY A 158 -5.08 6.77 1.24
CA GLY A 158 -5.25 6.00 0.02
C GLY A 158 -6.46 6.43 -0.82
N TRP A 159 -7.56 6.86 -0.20
CA TRP A 159 -8.71 7.43 -0.92
C TRP A 159 -8.37 8.79 -1.52
N GLU A 160 -7.71 9.67 -0.76
CA GLU A 160 -7.26 10.97 -1.25
C GLU A 160 -6.29 10.84 -2.42
N GLU A 161 -5.36 9.87 -2.37
CA GLU A 161 -4.44 9.57 -3.47
C GLU A 161 -5.19 9.15 -4.73
N LYS A 162 -6.22 8.30 -4.63
CA LYS A 162 -7.06 7.89 -5.78
C LYS A 162 -7.87 9.05 -6.36
N ASP A 163 -8.45 9.87 -5.49
CA ASP A 163 -9.31 10.99 -5.91
C ASP A 163 -8.50 12.07 -6.63
N ASN A 164 -7.22 12.25 -6.25
CA ASN A 164 -6.32 13.25 -6.81
C ASN A 164 -5.38 12.71 -7.89
N PHE A 165 -5.46 11.41 -8.26
CA PHE A 165 -4.55 10.81 -9.23
C PHE A 165 -4.75 11.41 -10.62
N ASP A 166 -3.67 11.94 -11.22
CA ASP A 166 -3.69 12.51 -12.58
C ASP A 166 -3.60 11.43 -13.66
N PHE A 167 -4.71 11.17 -14.33
CA PHE A 167 -4.79 10.24 -15.46
C PHE A 167 -4.49 10.88 -16.81
N THR A 168 -4.29 12.21 -16.90
CA THR A 168 -4.03 12.92 -18.17
C THR A 168 -2.90 12.31 -19.00
N PRO A 169 -1.73 11.90 -18.42
CA PRO A 169 -0.66 11.30 -19.20
C PRO A 169 -1.05 10.00 -19.89
N TYR A 170 -1.92 9.21 -19.26
CA TYR A 170 -2.44 7.95 -19.84
C TYR A 170 -3.46 8.24 -20.94
N GLU A 171 -4.37 9.18 -20.72
CA GLU A 171 -5.39 9.59 -21.71
C GLU A 171 -4.75 10.09 -22.99
N MET A 172 -3.70 10.90 -22.91
CA MET A 172 -2.97 11.41 -24.07
C MET A 172 -2.40 10.29 -24.95
N ILE A 173 -1.98 9.17 -24.37
CA ILE A 173 -1.38 8.04 -25.11
C ILE A 173 -2.46 7.06 -25.59
N LEU A 174 -3.44 6.78 -24.74
CA LEU A 174 -4.41 5.71 -24.98
C LEU A 174 -5.66 6.16 -25.71
N THR A 175 -6.00 7.46 -25.65
CA THR A 175 -7.18 8.01 -26.36
C THR A 175 -6.69 8.91 -27.49
N PRO A 176 -6.70 8.47 -28.77
CA PRO A 176 -6.32 9.33 -29.87
C PRO A 176 -7.23 10.56 -29.90
N VAL A 177 -6.62 11.73 -29.99
CA VAL A 177 -7.37 12.95 -30.30
C VAL A 177 -8.03 12.75 -31.68
N THR A 178 -9.34 12.58 -31.72
CA THR A 178 -10.10 12.68 -32.96
C THR A 178 -10.06 14.13 -33.38
N ASN A 179 -9.13 14.51 -34.28
CA ASN A 179 -9.23 15.75 -35.00
C ASN A 179 -10.51 15.66 -35.84
N ASN A 180 -11.59 16.26 -35.34
CA ASN A 180 -12.74 16.55 -36.16
C ASN A 180 -12.29 17.68 -37.13
N GLU A 181 -11.97 17.30 -38.37
CA GLU A 181 -11.97 18.20 -39.53
C GLU A 181 -13.40 18.56 -39.92
#